data_445414495efac99ad9950e5310c9e5f7
#
_entry.id   445414495efac99ad9950e5310c9e5f7
#
_cell.length_a   1.000
_cell.length_b   1.000
_cell.length_c   1.000
_cell.angle_alpha   90.00
_cell.angle_beta   90.00
_cell.angle_gamma   90.00
#
_symmetry.space_group_name_H-M   'P 1'
#
loop_
_entity.id
_entity.type
_entity.pdbx_description
1 polymer ?
#
loop_
_entity_poly.entity_id
_entity_poly.type
_entity_poly.pdbx_seq_one_letter_code
_entity_poly.pdbx_strand_id
1 'polypeptide(L)'
;DFVSFIEGAKDLLIIVNDQTRPTPTRAVLEEIAPQLDAAETSFIVATGVHRGPSEEELREIFGDGLYEKYRDRIHSHDARKDEMVYLGTSRAGTEMYVNRLGVDADRLLAIGSVEPHYFAGYTGGRKSFLPGIASYRTIEQNHAHALEPGAEALSLAGNPVHEDMIDALDVVKKDVFAVM
;
A
#
# COMPACT_ATOMS: atom_id res chain seq x y z
N ASP A 1 -14.15 -13.80 -4.35
CA ASP A 1 -12.80 -14.36 -4.35
C ASP A 1 -11.89 -13.56 -5.28
N PHE A 2 -10.58 -13.81 -5.28
CA PHE A 2 -9.60 -13.07 -6.06
C PHE A 2 -9.80 -13.23 -7.58
N VAL A 3 -10.12 -14.42 -8.04
CA VAL A 3 -10.36 -14.71 -9.47
C VAL A 3 -11.49 -13.85 -10.00
N SER A 4 -12.64 -13.85 -9.31
CA SER A 4 -13.77 -12.99 -9.68
C SER A 4 -13.45 -11.50 -9.59
N PHE A 5 -12.58 -11.11 -8.66
CA PHE A 5 -12.15 -9.72 -8.51
C PHE A 5 -11.35 -9.20 -9.72
N ILE A 6 -10.48 -10.03 -10.29
CA ILE A 6 -9.66 -9.65 -11.45
C ILE A 6 -10.32 -9.91 -12.80
N GLU A 7 -11.45 -10.61 -12.82
CA GLU A 7 -12.16 -10.92 -14.07
C GLU A 7 -12.56 -9.63 -14.81
N GLY A 8 -12.15 -9.54 -16.07
CA GLY A 8 -12.40 -8.37 -16.92
C GLY A 8 -11.55 -7.14 -16.61
N ALA A 9 -10.63 -7.22 -15.65
CA ALA A 9 -9.67 -6.15 -15.39
C ALA A 9 -8.72 -5.95 -16.58
N LYS A 10 -8.46 -4.71 -16.95
CA LYS A 10 -7.46 -4.37 -17.97
C LYS A 10 -6.06 -4.49 -17.38
N ASP A 11 -5.87 -3.89 -16.22
CA ASP A 11 -4.62 -3.89 -15.48
C ASP A 11 -4.87 -4.12 -13.99
N LEU A 12 -3.85 -4.69 -13.35
CA LEU A 12 -3.81 -4.98 -11.92
C LEU A 12 -2.52 -4.40 -11.34
N LEU A 13 -2.65 -3.49 -10.39
CA LEU A 13 -1.53 -3.06 -9.57
C LEU A 13 -1.54 -3.80 -8.24
N ILE A 14 -0.42 -4.46 -7.91
CA ILE A 14 -0.23 -5.15 -6.64
C ILE A 14 0.66 -4.28 -5.74
N ILE A 15 0.09 -3.86 -4.61
CA ILE A 15 0.78 -3.09 -3.57
C ILE A 15 1.34 -4.09 -2.56
N VAL A 16 2.66 -4.12 -2.39
CA VAL A 16 3.34 -5.01 -1.45
C VAL A 16 4.10 -4.21 -0.40
N ASN A 17 4.27 -4.78 0.79
CA ASN A 17 5.10 -4.18 1.82
C ASN A 17 6.58 -4.19 1.42
N ASP A 18 7.33 -3.24 1.98
CA ASP A 18 8.78 -3.16 1.84
C ASP A 18 9.51 -4.18 2.75
N GLN A 19 10.84 -4.22 2.64
CA GLN A 19 11.73 -5.12 3.38
C GLN A 19 11.70 -4.95 4.90
N THR A 20 11.08 -3.89 5.42
CA THR A 20 11.00 -3.65 6.87
C THR A 20 9.86 -4.42 7.55
N ARG A 21 9.02 -5.11 6.76
CA ARG A 21 7.85 -5.87 7.25
C ARG A 21 8.04 -7.37 7.05
N PRO A 22 7.73 -8.20 8.05
CA PRO A 22 7.82 -9.67 7.95
C PRO A 22 6.62 -10.27 7.19
N THR A 23 6.11 -9.58 6.18
CA THR A 23 4.98 -10.04 5.37
C THR A 23 5.41 -11.19 4.48
N PRO A 24 4.71 -12.33 4.45
CA PRO A 24 5.02 -13.46 3.59
C PRO A 24 4.62 -13.20 2.12
N THR A 25 5.03 -12.04 1.58
CA THR A 25 4.65 -11.56 0.25
C THR A 25 4.96 -12.58 -0.83
N ARG A 26 6.15 -13.17 -0.80
CA ARG A 26 6.56 -14.21 -1.75
C ARG A 26 5.58 -15.38 -1.78
N ALA A 27 5.22 -15.93 -0.63
CA ALA A 27 4.31 -17.09 -0.56
C ALA A 27 2.91 -16.76 -1.11
N VAL A 28 2.39 -15.56 -0.81
CA VAL A 28 1.11 -15.10 -1.37
C VAL A 28 1.21 -14.95 -2.88
N LEU A 29 2.27 -14.33 -3.39
CA LEU A 29 2.47 -14.14 -4.84
C LEU A 29 2.65 -15.46 -5.59
N GLU A 30 3.37 -16.42 -5.02
CA GLU A 30 3.53 -17.77 -5.59
C GLU A 30 2.17 -18.50 -5.70
N GLU A 31 1.29 -18.36 -4.71
CA GLU A 31 -0.05 -18.95 -4.72
C GLU A 31 -0.96 -18.35 -5.81
N ILE A 32 -0.91 -17.04 -6.01
CA ILE A 32 -1.74 -16.35 -7.00
C ILE A 32 -1.06 -16.20 -8.37
N ALA A 33 0.18 -16.66 -8.52
CA ALA A 33 0.96 -16.50 -9.75
C ALA A 33 0.25 -16.97 -11.03
N PRO A 34 -0.52 -18.09 -11.03
CA PRO A 34 -1.27 -18.53 -12.21
C PRO A 34 -2.32 -17.52 -12.70
N GLN A 35 -2.84 -16.66 -11.80
CA GLN A 35 -3.86 -15.68 -12.11
C GLN A 35 -3.28 -14.34 -12.58
N LEU A 36 -2.00 -14.06 -12.31
CA LEU A 36 -1.38 -12.76 -12.62
C LEU A 36 -1.27 -12.47 -14.12
N ASP A 37 -1.36 -13.47 -14.95
CA ASP A 37 -1.33 -13.31 -16.42
C ASP A 37 -2.71 -12.98 -17.02
N ALA A 38 -3.78 -12.95 -16.21
CA ALA A 38 -5.13 -12.61 -16.65
C ALA A 38 -5.34 -11.11 -16.92
N ALA A 39 -4.44 -10.26 -16.41
CA ALA A 39 -4.45 -8.81 -16.62
C ALA A 39 -3.02 -8.31 -16.84
N GLU A 40 -2.87 -7.06 -17.27
CA GLU A 40 -1.56 -6.40 -17.29
C GLU A 40 -1.10 -6.10 -15.84
N THR A 41 -0.34 -7.03 -15.26
CA THR A 41 0.07 -6.96 -13.86
C THR A 41 1.35 -6.15 -13.68
N SER A 42 1.32 -5.23 -12.72
CA SER A 42 2.46 -4.45 -12.23
C SER A 42 2.47 -4.41 -10.69
N PHE A 43 3.58 -3.97 -10.14
CA PHE A 43 3.79 -3.97 -8.69
C PHE A 43 4.31 -2.62 -8.20
N ILE A 44 3.89 -2.23 -7.00
CA ILE A 44 4.46 -1.11 -6.28
C ILE A 44 4.83 -1.53 -4.86
N VAL A 45 6.10 -1.31 -4.49
CA VAL A 45 6.57 -1.52 -3.12
C VAL A 45 6.21 -0.30 -2.29
N ALA A 46 5.37 -0.49 -1.28
CA ALA A 46 4.81 0.56 -0.41
C ALA A 46 5.83 0.97 0.65
N THR A 47 6.79 1.79 0.28
CA THR A 47 7.89 2.23 1.16
C THR A 47 7.48 3.35 2.13
N GLY A 48 6.41 4.10 1.82
CA GLY A 48 6.11 5.32 2.56
C GLY A 48 7.29 6.29 2.52
N VAL A 49 7.89 6.56 3.69
CA VAL A 49 9.09 7.43 3.82
C VAL A 49 10.40 6.64 3.92
N HIS A 50 10.34 5.33 3.87
CA HIS A 50 11.55 4.49 3.91
C HIS A 50 12.33 4.60 2.59
N ARG A 51 13.58 4.17 2.60
CA ARG A 51 14.32 3.96 1.36
C ARG A 51 13.70 2.86 0.53
N GLY A 52 13.85 2.94 -0.76
CA GLY A 52 13.54 1.82 -1.64
C GLY A 52 14.38 0.58 -1.33
N PRO A 53 13.85 -0.62 -1.56
CA PRO A 53 14.59 -1.87 -1.42
C PRO A 53 15.74 -1.98 -2.43
N SER A 54 16.80 -2.68 -2.05
CA SER A 54 17.85 -3.11 -2.97
C SER A 54 17.33 -4.23 -3.89
N GLU A 55 18.12 -4.57 -4.93
CA GLU A 55 17.78 -5.72 -5.79
C GLU A 55 17.69 -7.03 -5.00
N GLU A 56 18.59 -7.25 -4.05
CA GLU A 56 18.60 -8.42 -3.18
C GLU A 56 17.32 -8.48 -2.33
N GLU A 57 16.92 -7.36 -1.72
CA GLU A 57 15.66 -7.24 -0.96
C GLU A 57 14.42 -7.44 -1.84
N LEU A 58 14.44 -6.97 -3.09
CA LEU A 58 13.36 -7.26 -4.05
C LEU A 58 13.27 -8.75 -4.38
N ARG A 59 14.41 -9.42 -4.54
CA ARG A 59 14.43 -10.88 -4.75
C ARG A 59 13.91 -11.65 -3.53
N GLU A 60 14.15 -11.17 -2.32
CA GLU A 60 13.55 -11.73 -1.11
C GLU A 60 12.03 -11.54 -1.07
N ILE A 61 11.54 -10.33 -1.39
CA ILE A 61 10.11 -10.00 -1.39
C ILE A 61 9.34 -10.81 -2.45
N PHE A 62 9.87 -10.92 -3.67
CA PHE A 62 9.17 -11.51 -4.82
C PHE A 62 9.54 -12.98 -5.09
N GLY A 63 10.71 -13.42 -4.62
CA GLY A 63 11.36 -14.66 -5.09
C GLY A 63 11.96 -14.48 -6.49
N ASP A 64 13.06 -15.21 -6.78
CA ASP A 64 13.82 -15.02 -8.03
C ASP A 64 12.96 -15.15 -9.29
N GLY A 65 12.05 -16.14 -9.33
CA GLY A 65 11.23 -16.41 -10.52
C GLY A 65 10.28 -15.28 -10.86
N LEU A 66 9.54 -14.76 -9.87
CA LEU A 66 8.61 -13.64 -10.10
C LEU A 66 9.37 -12.32 -10.29
N TYR A 67 10.48 -12.13 -9.56
CA TYR A 67 11.32 -10.96 -9.77
C TYR A 67 11.82 -10.88 -11.23
N GLU A 68 12.42 -11.94 -11.77
CA GLU A 68 12.92 -11.95 -13.16
C GLU A 68 11.78 -11.75 -14.19
N LYS A 69 10.59 -12.31 -13.92
CA LYS A 69 9.43 -12.16 -14.80
C LYS A 69 8.90 -10.73 -14.84
N TYR A 70 8.89 -10.03 -13.69
CA TYR A 70 8.20 -8.75 -13.55
C TYR A 70 9.12 -7.57 -13.22
N ARG A 71 10.45 -7.71 -13.18
CA ARG A 71 11.41 -6.67 -12.76
C ARG A 71 11.20 -5.31 -13.42
N ASP A 72 10.82 -5.29 -14.70
CA ASP A 72 10.56 -4.05 -15.44
C ASP A 72 9.18 -3.43 -15.13
N ARG A 73 8.37 -4.11 -14.30
CA ARG A 73 7.04 -3.68 -13.83
C ARG A 73 6.96 -3.58 -12.31
N ILE A 74 8.09 -3.65 -11.62
CA ILE A 74 8.20 -3.43 -10.18
C ILE A 74 8.69 -2.00 -9.95
N HIS A 75 7.85 -1.18 -9.34
CA HIS A 75 8.19 0.18 -8.94
C HIS A 75 8.39 0.24 -7.42
N SER A 76 9.46 0.89 -6.97
CA SER A 76 9.66 1.23 -5.56
C SER A 76 9.18 2.65 -5.34
N HIS A 77 8.12 2.82 -4.53
CA HIS A 77 7.55 4.12 -4.26
C HIS A 77 8.57 5.10 -3.66
N ASP A 78 8.59 6.34 -4.15
CA ASP A 78 9.33 7.46 -3.56
C ASP A 78 8.38 8.61 -3.26
N ALA A 79 8.02 8.76 -1.99
CA ALA A 79 7.05 9.75 -1.52
C ALA A 79 7.39 11.22 -1.87
N ARG A 80 8.63 11.50 -2.28
CA ARG A 80 9.13 12.84 -2.59
C ARG A 80 9.33 13.10 -4.09
N LYS A 81 9.52 12.04 -4.90
CA LYS A 81 9.91 12.18 -6.31
C LYS A 81 8.88 11.65 -7.28
N ASP A 82 8.08 10.66 -6.86
CA ASP A 82 7.06 10.08 -7.73
C ASP A 82 5.97 11.10 -8.07
N GLU A 83 5.32 10.88 -9.19
CA GLU A 83 4.16 11.66 -9.57
C GLU A 83 2.97 11.30 -8.68
N MET A 84 2.41 12.31 -8.01
CA MET A 84 1.30 12.19 -7.07
C MET A 84 0.04 12.83 -7.62
N VAL A 85 -1.09 12.21 -7.36
CA VAL A 85 -2.42 12.73 -7.72
C VAL A 85 -3.17 13.12 -6.46
N TYR A 86 -3.69 14.35 -6.43
CA TYR A 86 -4.57 14.80 -5.37
C TYR A 86 -5.98 14.21 -5.54
N LEU A 87 -6.47 13.53 -4.51
CA LEU A 87 -7.78 12.85 -4.53
C LEU A 87 -8.83 13.55 -3.68
N GLY A 88 -8.43 14.36 -2.72
CA GLY A 88 -9.32 15.05 -1.79
C GLY A 88 -8.67 15.25 -0.43
N THR A 89 -9.49 15.71 0.53
CA THR A 89 -9.03 16.00 1.90
C THR A 89 -9.89 15.21 2.88
N SER A 90 -9.27 14.58 3.88
CA SER A 90 -9.96 13.90 4.97
C SER A 90 -10.72 14.91 5.86
N ARG A 91 -11.60 14.41 6.72
CA ARG A 91 -12.32 15.28 7.70
C ARG A 91 -11.38 15.95 8.70
N ALA A 92 -10.25 15.31 9.02
CA ALA A 92 -9.20 15.87 9.88
C ALA A 92 -8.30 16.89 9.15
N GLY A 93 -8.46 17.07 7.84
CA GLY A 93 -7.73 18.05 7.04
C GLY A 93 -6.49 17.50 6.32
N THR A 94 -6.25 16.21 6.35
CA THR A 94 -5.15 15.58 5.61
C THR A 94 -5.44 15.58 4.12
N GLU A 95 -4.60 16.25 3.33
CA GLU A 95 -4.68 16.26 1.87
C GLU A 95 -4.13 14.94 1.31
N MET A 96 -4.97 14.14 0.67
CA MET A 96 -4.61 12.83 0.16
C MET A 96 -4.02 12.93 -1.25
N TYR A 97 -2.70 12.82 -1.34
CA TYR A 97 -1.94 12.67 -2.57
C TYR A 97 -1.41 11.24 -2.64
N VAL A 98 -1.80 10.51 -3.69
CA VAL A 98 -1.45 9.10 -3.91
C VAL A 98 -0.60 8.97 -5.17
N ASN A 99 0.33 8.02 -5.16
CA ASN A 99 1.12 7.67 -6.33
C ASN A 99 0.21 7.43 -7.55
N ARG A 100 0.57 8.03 -8.69
CA ARG A 100 -0.20 7.93 -9.94
C ARG A 100 -0.50 6.49 -10.32
N LEU A 101 0.43 5.56 -10.15
CA LEU A 101 0.20 4.14 -10.44
C LEU A 101 -1.01 3.58 -9.68
N GLY A 102 -1.17 3.93 -8.40
CA GLY A 102 -2.32 3.51 -7.60
C GLY A 102 -3.64 4.17 -8.01
N VAL A 103 -3.57 5.35 -8.63
CA VAL A 103 -4.76 6.07 -9.10
C VAL A 103 -5.21 5.57 -10.47
N ASP A 104 -4.28 5.34 -11.37
CA ASP A 104 -4.57 4.96 -12.75
C ASP A 104 -4.98 3.49 -12.90
N ALA A 105 -4.50 2.61 -12.02
CA ALA A 105 -4.82 1.17 -12.05
C ALA A 105 -6.32 0.88 -12.03
N ASP A 106 -6.77 -0.09 -12.84
CA ASP A 106 -8.16 -0.54 -12.89
C ASP A 106 -8.54 -1.32 -11.63
N ARG A 107 -7.65 -2.24 -11.19
CA ARG A 107 -7.82 -3.02 -9.96
C ARG A 107 -6.58 -2.94 -9.07
N LEU A 108 -6.80 -2.98 -7.77
CA LEU A 108 -5.75 -2.92 -6.76
C LEU A 108 -5.78 -4.17 -5.87
N LEU A 109 -4.64 -4.85 -5.74
CA LEU A 109 -4.43 -5.88 -4.73
C LEU A 109 -3.44 -5.35 -3.70
N ALA A 110 -3.82 -5.33 -2.42
CA ALA A 110 -2.91 -5.00 -1.33
C ALA A 110 -2.49 -6.28 -0.58
N ILE A 111 -1.20 -6.56 -0.53
CA ILE A 111 -0.62 -7.66 0.25
C ILE A 111 0.13 -7.06 1.44
N GLY A 112 -0.26 -7.43 2.64
CA GLY A 112 0.32 -6.87 3.85
C GLY A 112 0.24 -7.80 5.04
N SER A 113 0.55 -7.26 6.22
CA SER A 113 0.42 -7.94 7.51
C SER A 113 -0.31 -7.05 8.50
N VAL A 114 -0.98 -7.66 9.47
CA VAL A 114 -1.64 -6.96 10.58
C VAL A 114 -0.79 -7.15 11.84
N GLU A 115 -0.15 -6.08 12.27
CA GLU A 115 0.76 -6.06 13.41
C GLU A 115 0.44 -4.86 14.32
N PRO A 116 0.73 -4.94 15.63
CA PRO A 116 0.67 -3.77 16.51
C PRO A 116 1.54 -2.63 16.00
N HIS A 117 1.03 -1.41 16.08
CA HIS A 117 1.76 -0.21 15.68
C HIS A 117 1.68 0.86 16.77
N TYR A 118 2.81 1.42 17.16
CA TYR A 118 2.97 2.20 18.38
C TYR A 118 2.11 3.48 18.48
N PHE A 119 1.67 4.09 17.36
CA PHE A 119 0.73 5.22 17.41
C PHE A 119 -0.53 5.04 16.52
N ALA A 120 -0.49 4.17 15.51
CA ALA A 120 -1.62 3.98 14.59
C ALA A 120 -2.50 2.77 14.96
N GLY A 121 -2.31 2.21 16.15
CA GLY A 121 -2.99 1.01 16.63
C GLY A 121 -2.43 -0.26 16.01
N TYR A 122 -2.74 -0.53 14.75
CA TYR A 122 -2.28 -1.68 13.97
C TYR A 122 -1.82 -1.26 12.57
N THR A 123 -1.08 -2.13 11.91
CA THR A 123 -0.83 -2.09 10.48
C THR A 123 -2.05 -2.64 9.71
N GLY A 124 -1.90 -3.04 8.45
CA GLY A 124 -2.95 -3.63 7.62
C GLY A 124 -3.44 -2.70 6.52
N GLY A 125 -4.34 -3.21 5.69
CA GLY A 125 -4.79 -2.72 4.38
C GLY A 125 -4.72 -1.22 4.10
N ARG A 126 -5.32 -0.39 4.95
CA ARG A 126 -5.30 1.07 4.79
C ARG A 126 -3.88 1.66 4.72
N LYS A 127 -2.91 1.01 5.41
CA LYS A 127 -1.52 1.46 5.44
C LYS A 127 -0.79 1.20 4.13
N SER A 128 -1.29 0.37 3.26
CA SER A 128 -0.78 0.23 1.90
C SER A 128 -0.95 1.53 1.10
N PHE A 129 -1.95 2.35 1.41
CA PHE A 129 -2.18 3.65 0.81
C PHE A 129 -1.53 4.78 1.60
N LEU A 130 -1.82 4.87 2.91
CA LEU A 130 -1.27 5.88 3.81
C LEU A 130 -0.61 5.19 5.03
N PRO A 131 0.72 5.18 5.13
CA PRO A 131 1.71 5.95 4.34
C PRO A 131 2.17 5.29 3.03
N GLY A 132 1.86 4.03 2.77
CA GLY A 132 2.51 3.14 1.82
C GLY A 132 2.86 3.74 0.46
N ILE A 133 1.88 4.29 -0.25
CA ILE A 133 2.05 4.92 -1.57
C ILE A 133 1.59 6.38 -1.59
N ALA A 134 1.52 7.03 -0.42
CA ALA A 134 1.14 8.44 -0.30
C ALA A 134 2.35 9.37 -0.44
N SER A 135 2.08 10.64 -0.76
CA SER A 135 3.11 11.68 -0.78
C SER A 135 3.68 11.94 0.61
N TYR A 136 4.92 12.44 0.66
CA TYR A 136 5.55 12.84 1.90
C TYR A 136 4.69 13.85 2.69
N ARG A 137 4.08 14.82 1.99
CA ARG A 137 3.18 15.82 2.59
C ARG A 137 1.96 15.17 3.26
N THR A 138 1.30 14.23 2.59
CA THR A 138 0.16 13.49 3.14
C THR A 138 0.57 12.71 4.39
N ILE A 139 1.71 12.02 4.33
CA ILE A 139 2.25 11.25 5.45
C ILE A 139 2.54 12.15 6.65
N GLU A 140 3.19 13.30 6.43
CA GLU A 140 3.53 14.26 7.47
C GLU A 140 2.28 14.82 8.16
N GLN A 141 1.24 15.16 7.39
CA GLN A 141 -0.03 15.64 7.94
C GLN A 141 -0.73 14.57 8.80
N ASN A 142 -0.88 13.34 8.30
CA ASN A 142 -1.47 12.25 9.07
C ASN A 142 -0.65 11.92 10.33
N HIS A 143 0.68 11.83 10.20
CA HIS A 143 1.54 11.49 11.33
C HIS A 143 1.63 12.59 12.40
N ALA A 144 1.26 13.84 12.09
CA ALA A 144 1.15 14.89 13.10
C ALA A 144 0.10 14.55 14.16
N HIS A 145 -0.97 13.82 13.81
CA HIS A 145 -1.97 13.31 14.74
C HIS A 145 -1.42 12.33 15.78
N ALA A 146 -0.21 11.79 15.59
CA ALA A 146 0.45 10.94 16.59
C ALA A 146 0.79 11.67 17.90
N LEU A 147 0.72 12.99 17.91
CA LEU A 147 0.91 13.81 19.12
C LEU A 147 -0.40 14.03 19.89
N GLU A 148 -1.53 13.62 19.34
CA GLU A 148 -2.84 13.79 19.96
C GLU A 148 -3.16 12.65 20.95
N PRO A 149 -4.00 12.92 21.98
CA PRO A 149 -4.49 11.86 22.87
C PRO A 149 -5.22 10.77 22.08
N GLY A 150 -5.02 9.51 22.45
CA GLY A 150 -5.62 8.35 21.77
C GLY A 150 -4.78 7.76 20.64
N ALA A 151 -3.70 8.40 20.22
CA ALA A 151 -2.73 7.83 19.28
C ALA A 151 -1.85 6.78 19.98
N GLU A 152 -2.40 5.59 20.18
CA GLU A 152 -1.81 4.53 20.98
C GLU A 152 -1.71 3.21 20.22
N ALA A 153 -0.80 2.35 20.66
CA ALA A 153 -0.72 0.99 20.15
C ALA A 153 -1.98 0.19 20.55
N LEU A 154 -2.39 -0.72 19.65
CA LEU A 154 -3.53 -1.63 19.84
C LEU A 154 -4.90 -0.94 19.89
N SER A 155 -4.96 0.38 19.76
CA SER A 155 -6.21 1.16 19.73
C SER A 155 -6.59 1.51 18.29
N LEU A 156 -7.84 1.29 17.89
CA LEU A 156 -8.40 1.71 16.62
C LEU A 156 -9.49 2.78 16.83
N ALA A 157 -10.54 2.46 17.56
CA ALA A 157 -11.61 3.41 17.83
C ALA A 157 -11.09 4.56 18.70
N GLY A 158 -11.28 5.80 18.25
CA GLY A 158 -10.79 7.00 18.93
C GLY A 158 -9.29 7.28 18.72
N ASN A 159 -8.59 6.46 17.92
CA ASN A 159 -7.21 6.75 17.55
C ASN A 159 -7.18 7.72 16.36
N PRO A 160 -6.73 8.98 16.56
CA PRO A 160 -6.83 10.01 15.53
C PRO A 160 -6.03 9.70 14.27
N VAL A 161 -4.89 9.04 14.40
CA VAL A 161 -4.08 8.61 13.24
C VAL A 161 -4.80 7.55 12.43
N HIS A 162 -5.41 6.55 13.10
CA HIS A 162 -6.16 5.50 12.44
C HIS A 162 -7.42 6.04 11.75
N GLU A 163 -8.20 6.86 12.46
CA GLU A 163 -9.45 7.41 11.93
C GLU A 163 -9.20 8.31 10.72
N ASP A 164 -8.15 9.13 10.76
CA ASP A 164 -7.74 9.94 9.61
C ASP A 164 -7.28 9.08 8.43
N MET A 165 -6.55 7.97 8.68
CA MET A 165 -6.17 7.01 7.61
C MET A 165 -7.39 6.36 6.96
N ILE A 166 -8.42 5.99 7.73
CA ILE A 166 -9.66 5.42 7.17
C ILE A 166 -10.39 6.46 6.34
N ASP A 167 -10.53 7.67 6.87
CA ASP A 167 -11.20 8.78 6.19
C ASP A 167 -10.47 9.15 4.87
N ALA A 168 -9.14 9.16 4.90
CA ALA A 168 -8.31 9.38 3.71
C ALA A 168 -8.47 8.24 2.68
N LEU A 169 -8.62 6.99 3.13
CA LEU A 169 -8.85 5.85 2.22
C LEU A 169 -10.21 5.95 1.51
N ASP A 170 -11.25 6.45 2.18
CA ASP A 170 -12.58 6.67 1.58
C ASP A 170 -12.52 7.63 0.37
N VAL A 171 -11.52 8.51 0.34
CA VAL A 171 -11.29 9.43 -0.78
C VAL A 171 -10.71 8.72 -2.02
N VAL A 172 -10.01 7.59 -1.84
CA VAL A 172 -9.37 6.84 -2.96
C VAL A 172 -10.40 6.26 -3.93
N LYS A 173 -11.58 5.83 -3.44
CA LYS A 173 -12.71 5.33 -4.24
C LYS A 173 -12.33 4.26 -5.28
N LYS A 174 -11.47 3.33 -4.90
CA LYS A 174 -11.03 2.20 -5.74
C LYS A 174 -11.50 0.89 -5.15
N ASP A 175 -11.80 -0.06 -6.02
CA ASP A 175 -11.99 -1.45 -5.61
C ASP A 175 -10.63 -2.06 -5.25
N VAL A 176 -10.50 -2.48 -4.00
CA VAL A 176 -9.26 -3.05 -3.46
C VAL A 176 -9.53 -4.44 -2.91
N PHE A 177 -8.81 -5.41 -3.41
CA PHE A 177 -8.74 -6.73 -2.76
C PHE A 177 -7.55 -6.73 -1.79
N ALA A 178 -7.75 -7.19 -0.55
CA ALA A 178 -6.70 -7.20 0.44
C ALA A 178 -6.42 -8.62 0.95
N VAL A 179 -5.16 -8.99 0.99
CA VAL A 179 -4.63 -10.20 1.64
C VAL A 179 -3.76 -9.76 2.82
N MET A 180 -4.19 -10.15 4.05
CA MET A 180 -3.57 -9.73 5.30
C MET A 180 -3.20 -10.95 6.17
#